data_4a659d3df41328986451e7b87c8d9867
#
_entry.id   4a659d3df41328986451e7b87c8d9867
#
_cell.length_a   1.000
_cell.length_b   1.000
_cell.length_c   1.000
_cell.angle_alpha   90.00
_cell.angle_beta   90.00
_cell.angle_gamma   90.00
#
_symmetry.space_group_name_H-M   'P 1'
#
loop_
_entity.id
_entity.type
_entity.pdbx_description
1 polymer ?
#
loop_
_entity_poly.entity_id
_entity_poly.type
_entity_poly.pdbx_seq_one_letter_code
_entity_poly.pdbx_strand_id
1 'polypeptide(L)'
;EPLDNFDTVLRFLELVNSPDGLNIGMRHISLSTCGLTEKIDKLADHQLQLTLSVSLHAPDDETRSRIMPVNRSVGVEKLFAACRRYFQTTGRRISYEYAMIDGVNDSDRQADLLAGLLKGMPGHVNLIPLNDVEESPLKPSRRVAAFQKRLESQGITATVRRKLGGDIDAS
;
A
#
# COMPACT_ATOMS: atom_id res chain seq x y z
N GLU A 1 1.54 11.47 5.89
CA GLU A 1 0.81 11.37 4.62
C GLU A 1 1.33 12.42 3.64
N PRO A 2 2.16 12.02 2.64
CA PRO A 2 2.74 12.98 1.69
C PRO A 2 1.70 13.75 0.88
N LEU A 3 0.59 13.11 0.55
CA LEU A 3 -0.46 13.74 -0.28
C LEU A 3 -1.24 14.84 0.44
N ASP A 4 -1.12 14.98 1.76
CA ASP A 4 -1.63 16.16 2.46
C ASP A 4 -0.86 17.42 2.08
N ASN A 5 0.43 17.28 1.79
CA ASN A 5 1.30 18.38 1.35
C ASN A 5 1.58 18.31 -0.16
N PHE A 6 0.52 18.14 -0.94
CA PHE A 6 0.55 17.74 -2.35
C PHE A 6 1.49 18.61 -3.21
N ASP A 7 1.32 19.93 -3.19
CA ASP A 7 2.06 20.83 -4.09
C ASP A 7 3.57 20.88 -3.73
N THR A 8 3.90 20.80 -2.42
CA THR A 8 5.28 20.74 -1.97
C THR A 8 5.94 19.40 -2.35
N VAL A 9 5.18 18.31 -2.26
CA VAL A 9 5.67 16.97 -2.67
C VAL A 9 5.92 16.93 -4.17
N LEU A 10 5.05 17.50 -5.00
CA LEU A 10 5.30 17.61 -6.45
C LEU A 10 6.58 18.38 -6.74
N ARG A 11 6.75 19.55 -6.12
CA ARG A 11 7.97 20.34 -6.30
C ARG A 11 9.23 19.57 -5.85
N PHE A 12 9.15 18.85 -4.74
CA PHE A 12 10.24 17.99 -4.29
C PHE A 12 10.57 16.91 -5.35
N LEU A 13 9.57 16.24 -5.92
CA LEU A 13 9.76 15.23 -6.95
C LEU A 13 10.41 15.82 -8.21
N GLU A 14 10.02 17.01 -8.62
CA GLU A 14 10.64 17.74 -9.74
C GLU A 14 12.13 18.00 -9.48
N LEU A 15 12.46 18.55 -8.29
CA LEU A 15 13.85 18.86 -7.92
C LEU A 15 14.72 17.59 -7.84
N VAL A 16 14.19 16.51 -7.24
CA VAL A 16 14.92 15.23 -7.12
C VAL A 16 15.16 14.58 -8.48
N ASN A 17 14.20 14.73 -9.40
CA ASN A 17 14.30 14.15 -10.75
C ASN A 17 15.08 15.04 -11.74
N SER A 18 15.24 16.34 -11.44
CA SER A 18 15.92 17.29 -12.32
C SER A 18 17.38 16.87 -12.61
N PRO A 19 17.86 16.99 -13.86
CA PRO A 19 19.28 16.83 -14.19
C PRO A 19 20.21 17.77 -13.42
N ASP A 20 19.71 18.96 -13.07
CA ASP A 20 20.43 19.96 -12.27
C ASP A 20 20.30 19.73 -10.75
N GLY A 21 19.49 18.73 -10.35
CA GLY A 21 19.27 18.32 -8.96
C GLY A 21 19.97 17.00 -8.64
N LEU A 22 19.25 16.09 -7.96
CA LEU A 22 19.78 14.77 -7.62
C LEU A 22 19.77 13.76 -8.78
N ASN A 23 19.10 14.08 -9.88
CA ASN A 23 18.96 13.25 -11.07
C ASN A 23 18.49 11.81 -10.79
N ILE A 24 17.58 11.66 -9.82
CA ILE A 24 16.98 10.37 -9.49
C ILE A 24 15.77 10.14 -10.40
N GLY A 25 15.86 9.13 -11.25
CA GLY A 25 14.75 8.79 -12.15
C GLY A 25 13.46 8.45 -11.39
N MET A 26 12.31 8.93 -11.85
CA MET A 26 11.00 8.74 -11.22
C MET A 26 10.68 7.26 -10.93
N ARG A 27 11.18 6.32 -11.73
CA ARG A 27 10.98 4.88 -11.53
C ARG A 27 11.64 4.32 -10.28
N HIS A 28 12.59 5.05 -9.71
CA HIS A 28 13.29 4.70 -8.46
C HIS A 28 12.63 5.34 -7.24
N ILE A 29 11.56 6.12 -7.44
CA ILE A 29 10.83 6.80 -6.38
C ILE A 29 9.54 6.03 -6.10
N SER A 30 9.30 5.76 -4.82
CA SER A 30 8.01 5.27 -4.32
C SER A 30 7.36 6.32 -3.45
N LEU A 31 6.11 6.64 -3.73
CA LEU A 31 5.29 7.55 -2.94
C LEU A 31 4.22 6.75 -2.21
N SER A 32 4.29 6.75 -0.88
CA SER A 32 3.31 6.09 -0.04
C SER A 32 2.13 7.00 0.28
N THR A 33 0.94 6.40 0.37
CA THR A 33 -0.28 7.09 0.80
C THR A 33 -1.18 6.18 1.63
N CYS A 34 -1.84 6.74 2.63
CA CYS A 34 -2.90 6.05 3.37
C CYS A 34 -4.22 5.94 2.57
N GLY A 35 -4.29 6.55 1.37
CA GLY A 35 -5.41 6.39 0.45
C GLY A 35 -6.34 7.58 0.35
N LEU A 36 -5.82 8.81 0.29
CA LEU A 36 -6.57 10.02 0.01
C LEU A 36 -7.02 10.03 -1.44
N THR A 37 -8.22 9.53 -1.74
CA THR A 37 -8.71 9.21 -3.09
C THR A 37 -8.68 10.40 -4.04
N GLU A 38 -9.13 11.58 -3.60
CA GLU A 38 -9.10 12.80 -4.41
C GLU A 38 -7.66 13.21 -4.77
N LYS A 39 -6.71 12.95 -3.87
CA LYS A 39 -5.30 13.25 -4.10
C LYS A 39 -4.64 12.21 -5.00
N ILE A 40 -5.08 10.95 -4.93
CA ILE A 40 -4.64 9.89 -5.87
C ILE A 40 -5.11 10.25 -7.29
N ASP A 41 -6.36 10.70 -7.45
CA ASP A 41 -6.89 11.14 -8.74
C ASP A 41 -6.09 12.35 -9.27
N LYS A 42 -5.86 13.37 -8.43
CA LYS A 42 -5.04 14.53 -8.79
C LYS A 42 -3.60 14.14 -9.16
N LEU A 43 -3.01 13.16 -8.47
CA LEU A 43 -1.66 12.66 -8.79
C LEU A 43 -1.63 11.95 -10.15
N ALA A 44 -2.71 11.27 -10.54
CA ALA A 44 -2.81 10.60 -11.83
C ALA A 44 -2.70 11.60 -12.99
N ASP A 45 -3.27 12.81 -12.86
CA ASP A 45 -3.23 13.85 -13.89
C ASP A 45 -1.79 14.29 -14.25
N HIS A 46 -0.86 14.18 -13.29
CA HIS A 46 0.56 14.50 -13.50
C HIS A 46 1.34 13.41 -14.27
N GLN A 47 0.76 12.22 -14.48
CA GLN A 47 1.33 11.09 -15.21
C GLN A 47 2.80 10.75 -14.84
N LEU A 48 3.15 10.93 -13.58
CA LEU A 48 4.49 10.65 -13.07
C LEU A 48 4.80 9.14 -13.16
N GLN A 49 6.04 8.81 -13.52
CA GLN A 49 6.49 7.43 -13.67
C GLN A 49 6.98 6.79 -12.35
N LEU A 50 6.54 7.33 -11.21
CA LEU A 50 6.86 6.78 -9.89
C LEU A 50 6.04 5.52 -9.56
N THR A 51 6.39 4.84 -8.49
CA THR A 51 5.58 3.77 -7.89
C THR A 51 4.65 4.38 -6.84
N LEU A 52 3.35 4.21 -7.01
CA LEU A 52 2.38 4.53 -5.96
C LEU A 52 2.25 3.33 -5.02
N SER A 53 2.54 3.53 -3.74
CA SER A 53 2.36 2.55 -2.68
C SER A 53 1.18 2.93 -1.80
N VAL A 54 0.17 2.07 -1.73
CA VAL A 54 -1.04 2.31 -0.95
C VAL A 54 -1.00 1.49 0.33
N SER A 55 -0.98 2.15 1.48
CA SER A 55 -1.13 1.52 2.79
C SER A 55 -2.56 1.00 2.95
N LEU A 56 -2.78 -0.25 2.53
CA LEU A 56 -4.10 -0.87 2.54
C LEU A 56 -4.42 -1.51 3.90
N HIS A 57 -3.59 -2.45 4.32
CA HIS A 57 -3.60 -3.18 5.59
C HIS A 57 -4.86 -4.01 5.90
N ALA A 58 -5.97 -3.80 5.21
CA ALA A 58 -7.15 -4.67 5.26
C ALA A 58 -8.04 -4.52 4.01
N PRO A 59 -8.70 -5.60 3.56
CA PRO A 59 -9.51 -5.59 2.35
C PRO A 59 -10.99 -5.26 2.60
N ASP A 60 -11.38 -5.04 3.84
CA ASP A 60 -12.74 -4.72 4.28
C ASP A 60 -12.79 -3.48 5.17
N ASP A 61 -13.92 -2.77 5.14
CA ASP A 61 -14.08 -1.50 5.85
C ASP A 61 -14.09 -1.67 7.37
N GLU A 62 -14.60 -2.78 7.89
CA GLU A 62 -14.65 -3.03 9.32
C GLU A 62 -13.23 -3.11 9.89
N THR A 63 -12.40 -4.00 9.32
CA THR A 63 -11.02 -4.20 9.77
C THR A 63 -10.18 -2.97 9.49
N ARG A 64 -10.30 -2.40 8.26
CA ARG A 64 -9.50 -1.25 7.87
C ARG A 64 -9.78 -0.03 8.73
N SER A 65 -11.04 0.24 9.09
CA SER A 65 -11.40 1.40 9.93
C SER A 65 -10.89 1.29 11.38
N ARG A 66 -10.59 0.08 11.84
CA ARG A 66 -10.00 -0.15 13.17
C ARG A 66 -8.50 0.16 13.20
N ILE A 67 -7.77 -0.16 12.13
CA ILE A 67 -6.32 0.01 12.04
C ILE A 67 -5.90 1.27 11.29
N MET A 68 -6.76 1.77 10.40
CA MET A 68 -6.54 2.94 9.55
C MET A 68 -7.75 3.88 9.66
N PRO A 69 -7.78 4.82 10.63
CA PRO A 69 -8.95 5.69 10.86
C PRO A 69 -9.40 6.50 9.64
N VAL A 70 -8.49 6.82 8.71
CA VAL A 70 -8.80 7.50 7.44
C VAL A 70 -9.86 6.76 6.62
N ASN A 71 -9.97 5.43 6.78
CA ASN A 71 -10.96 4.63 6.07
C ASN A 71 -12.41 5.01 6.39
N ARG A 72 -12.67 5.59 7.56
CA ARG A 72 -14.02 6.04 7.95
C ARG A 72 -14.58 7.12 7.02
N SER A 73 -13.72 7.89 6.37
CA SER A 73 -14.10 8.93 5.42
C SER A 73 -14.10 8.48 3.96
N VAL A 74 -13.31 7.45 3.62
CA VAL A 74 -13.11 7.04 2.22
C VAL A 74 -13.78 5.70 1.90
N GLY A 75 -13.49 4.66 2.69
CA GLY A 75 -13.90 3.28 2.42
C GLY A 75 -13.05 2.56 1.36
N VAL A 76 -12.99 1.24 1.48
CA VAL A 76 -12.15 0.37 0.62
C VAL A 76 -12.61 0.43 -0.85
N GLU A 77 -13.91 0.43 -1.10
CA GLU A 77 -14.45 0.47 -2.46
C GLU A 77 -14.02 1.72 -3.22
N LYS A 78 -14.16 2.90 -2.60
CA LYS A 78 -13.75 4.18 -3.21
C LYS A 78 -12.23 4.24 -3.40
N LEU A 79 -11.45 3.70 -2.46
CA LEU A 79 -10.01 3.60 -2.58
C LEU A 79 -9.62 2.78 -3.81
N PHE A 80 -10.18 1.59 -3.98
CA PHE A 80 -9.89 0.76 -5.15
C PHE A 80 -10.40 1.37 -6.46
N ALA A 81 -11.51 2.11 -6.44
CA ALA A 81 -11.96 2.86 -7.60
C ALA A 81 -10.94 3.94 -8.02
N ALA A 82 -10.38 4.71 -7.06
CA ALA A 82 -9.31 5.67 -7.34
C ALA A 82 -8.03 4.99 -7.85
N CYS A 83 -7.65 3.85 -7.28
CA CYS A 83 -6.52 3.06 -7.74
C CYS A 83 -6.70 2.58 -9.20
N ARG A 84 -7.90 2.14 -9.58
CA ARG A 84 -8.20 1.76 -10.96
C ARG A 84 -8.06 2.94 -11.92
N ARG A 85 -8.60 4.11 -11.57
CA ARG A 85 -8.44 5.33 -12.38
C ARG A 85 -6.98 5.72 -12.50
N TYR A 86 -6.22 5.71 -11.40
CA TYR A 86 -4.78 5.97 -11.42
C TYR A 86 -4.06 5.04 -12.40
N PHE A 87 -4.31 3.73 -12.32
CA PHE A 87 -3.73 2.77 -13.26
C PHE A 87 -4.14 3.04 -14.71
N GLN A 88 -5.42 3.31 -14.98
CA GLN A 88 -5.92 3.59 -16.32
C GLN A 88 -5.28 4.84 -16.94
N THR A 89 -5.03 5.87 -16.13
CA THR A 89 -4.44 7.14 -16.57
C THR A 89 -2.92 7.04 -16.77
N THR A 90 -2.23 6.36 -15.86
CA THR A 90 -0.76 6.36 -15.81
C THR A 90 -0.11 5.12 -16.42
N GLY A 91 -0.85 4.02 -16.56
CA GLY A 91 -0.33 2.70 -16.91
C GLY A 91 0.59 2.09 -15.83
N ARG A 92 0.70 2.74 -14.65
CA ARG A 92 1.63 2.32 -13.59
C ARG A 92 0.99 1.37 -12.61
N ARG A 93 1.65 0.22 -12.38
CA ARG A 93 1.27 -0.76 -11.35
C ARG A 93 1.36 -0.13 -9.96
N ILE A 94 0.36 -0.42 -9.12
CA ILE A 94 0.31 0.02 -7.72
C ILE A 94 0.86 -1.07 -6.81
N SER A 95 1.60 -0.67 -5.77
CA SER A 95 2.00 -1.53 -4.65
C SER A 95 1.00 -1.36 -3.50
N TYR A 96 0.47 -2.46 -2.99
CA TYR A 96 -0.42 -2.47 -1.83
C TYR A 96 0.34 -2.99 -0.61
N GLU A 97 0.60 -2.10 0.33
CA GLU A 97 1.28 -2.44 1.57
C GLU A 97 0.28 -3.06 2.56
N TYR A 98 0.64 -4.21 3.10
CA TYR A 98 -0.24 -5.01 3.95
C TYR A 98 0.51 -5.53 5.17
N ALA A 99 0.41 -4.81 6.30
CA ALA A 99 0.95 -5.24 7.59
C ALA A 99 0.17 -6.46 8.09
N MET A 100 0.86 -7.57 8.37
CA MET A 100 0.26 -8.84 8.76
C MET A 100 0.11 -8.93 10.28
N ILE A 101 -1.11 -8.75 10.77
CA ILE A 101 -1.46 -8.68 12.20
C ILE A 101 -2.22 -9.95 12.61
N ASP A 102 -1.69 -10.67 13.60
CA ASP A 102 -2.26 -11.93 14.08
C ASP A 102 -3.72 -11.77 14.51
N GLY A 103 -4.60 -12.63 13.97
CA GLY A 103 -6.03 -12.67 14.29
C GLY A 103 -6.83 -11.42 13.91
N VAL A 104 -6.23 -10.45 13.20
CA VAL A 104 -6.89 -9.20 12.81
C VAL A 104 -7.18 -9.16 11.32
N ASN A 105 -6.15 -9.33 10.48
CA ASN A 105 -6.25 -9.16 9.03
C ASN A 105 -5.62 -10.31 8.22
N ASP A 106 -5.33 -11.44 8.85
CA ASP A 106 -4.51 -12.53 8.30
C ASP A 106 -5.31 -13.81 7.97
N SER A 107 -6.64 -13.73 7.96
CA SER A 107 -7.51 -14.86 7.66
C SER A 107 -7.56 -15.18 6.15
N ASP A 108 -7.92 -16.44 5.82
CA ASP A 108 -8.13 -16.87 4.44
C ASP A 108 -9.23 -16.06 3.75
N ARG A 109 -10.30 -15.71 4.49
CA ARG A 109 -11.36 -14.84 3.99
C ARG A 109 -10.82 -13.49 3.53
N GLN A 110 -9.92 -12.90 4.30
CA GLN A 110 -9.34 -11.60 3.93
C GLN A 110 -8.40 -11.71 2.72
N ALA A 111 -7.65 -12.81 2.59
CA ALA A 111 -6.88 -13.07 1.38
C ALA A 111 -7.79 -13.18 0.14
N ASP A 112 -8.93 -13.87 0.26
CA ASP A 112 -9.91 -14.02 -0.83
C ASP A 112 -10.56 -12.68 -1.20
N LEU A 113 -10.94 -11.87 -0.20
CA LEU A 113 -11.47 -10.53 -0.43
C LEU A 113 -10.45 -9.64 -1.16
N LEU A 114 -9.19 -9.66 -0.69
CA LEU A 114 -8.11 -8.89 -1.32
C LEU A 114 -7.89 -9.32 -2.77
N ALA A 115 -7.85 -10.62 -3.02
CA ALA A 115 -7.71 -11.14 -4.39
C ALA A 115 -8.88 -10.70 -5.29
N GLY A 116 -10.11 -10.72 -4.76
CA GLY A 116 -11.30 -10.23 -5.46
C GLY A 116 -11.21 -8.75 -5.84
N LEU A 117 -10.74 -7.89 -4.93
CA LEU A 117 -10.55 -6.46 -5.15
C LEU A 117 -9.49 -6.16 -6.22
N LEU A 118 -8.43 -6.99 -6.29
CA LEU A 118 -7.32 -6.85 -7.22
C LEU A 118 -7.55 -7.53 -8.57
N LYS A 119 -8.64 -8.29 -8.71
CA LYS A 119 -8.94 -9.00 -9.96
C LYS A 119 -9.04 -8.04 -11.14
N GLY A 120 -8.26 -8.33 -12.20
CA GLY A 120 -8.24 -7.52 -13.43
C GLY A 120 -7.49 -6.20 -13.31
N MET A 121 -6.82 -5.94 -12.20
CA MET A 121 -5.98 -4.76 -12.01
C MET A 121 -4.53 -5.19 -11.73
N PRO A 122 -3.55 -4.77 -12.53
CA PRO A 122 -2.14 -5.03 -12.26
C PRO A 122 -1.74 -4.39 -10.93
N GLY A 123 -1.54 -5.21 -9.92
CA GLY A 123 -1.14 -4.82 -8.59
C GLY A 123 -0.07 -5.75 -8.04
N HIS A 124 0.58 -5.32 -7.00
CA HIS A 124 1.53 -6.09 -6.23
C HIS A 124 1.21 -5.92 -4.75
N VAL A 125 1.10 -7.00 -4.01
CA VAL A 125 0.88 -6.96 -2.57
C VAL A 125 2.22 -7.15 -1.86
N ASN A 126 2.61 -6.18 -1.05
CA ASN A 126 3.79 -6.27 -0.20
C ASN A 126 3.35 -6.63 1.22
N LEU A 127 3.53 -7.88 1.60
CA LEU A 127 3.22 -8.39 2.93
C LEU A 127 4.32 -7.99 3.90
N ILE A 128 3.97 -7.25 4.94
CA ILE A 128 4.89 -6.71 5.93
C ILE A 128 4.70 -7.47 7.24
N PRO A 129 5.60 -8.40 7.59
CA PRO A 129 5.57 -9.01 8.92
C PRO A 129 5.86 -7.92 9.97
N LEU A 130 5.00 -7.81 10.98
CA LEU A 130 5.26 -6.91 12.10
C LEU A 130 6.49 -7.35 12.90
N ASN A 131 7.17 -6.38 13.48
CA ASN A 131 8.10 -6.66 14.57
C ASN A 131 7.30 -6.94 15.86
N ASP A 132 7.81 -7.82 16.70
CA ASP A 132 7.20 -8.08 18.00
C ASP A 132 7.70 -7.00 18.98
N VAL A 133 6.85 -6.02 19.21
CA VAL A 133 7.10 -4.92 20.15
C VAL A 133 6.41 -5.25 21.46
N GLU A 134 7.14 -5.19 22.57
CA GLU A 134 6.70 -5.72 23.87
C GLU A 134 5.43 -5.04 24.36
N GLU A 135 5.32 -3.72 24.20
CA GLU A 135 4.18 -2.91 24.66
C GLU A 135 3.02 -2.85 23.64
N SER A 136 3.19 -3.39 22.43
CA SER A 136 2.14 -3.33 21.40
C SER A 136 1.06 -4.39 21.63
N PRO A 137 -0.23 -4.02 21.59
CA PRO A 137 -1.32 -4.99 21.60
C PRO A 137 -1.41 -5.77 20.29
N LEU A 138 -0.76 -5.29 19.22
CA LEU A 138 -0.74 -5.94 17.91
C LEU A 138 0.44 -6.91 17.86
N LYS A 139 0.15 -8.15 17.47
CA LYS A 139 1.17 -9.19 17.37
C LYS A 139 1.42 -9.60 15.92
N PRO A 140 2.67 -10.01 15.58
CA PRO A 140 3.00 -10.47 14.24
C PRO A 140 2.24 -11.74 13.87
N SER A 141 1.66 -11.75 12.68
CA SER A 141 0.96 -12.93 12.16
C SER A 141 1.92 -14.09 11.91
N ARG A 142 1.47 -15.30 12.27
CA ARG A 142 2.14 -16.56 11.92
C ARG A 142 1.69 -17.11 10.56
N ARG A 143 0.74 -16.46 9.91
CA ARG A 143 0.09 -16.91 8.68
C ARG A 143 0.64 -16.26 7.40
N VAL A 144 1.70 -15.47 7.48
CA VAL A 144 2.25 -14.70 6.34
C VAL A 144 2.46 -15.58 5.10
N ALA A 145 3.14 -16.72 5.27
CA ALA A 145 3.40 -17.64 4.14
C ALA A 145 2.12 -18.28 3.58
N ALA A 146 1.16 -18.64 4.45
CA ALA A 146 -0.13 -19.19 4.02
C ALA A 146 -0.96 -18.15 3.27
N PHE A 147 -0.99 -16.92 3.77
CA PHE A 147 -1.67 -15.78 3.15
C PHE A 147 -1.07 -15.46 1.77
N GLN A 148 0.26 -15.40 1.67
CA GLN A 148 0.97 -15.21 0.40
C GLN A 148 0.57 -16.28 -0.62
N LYS A 149 0.72 -17.56 -0.24
CA LYS A 149 0.38 -18.71 -1.11
C LYS A 149 -1.08 -18.64 -1.59
N ARG A 150 -2.00 -18.22 -0.72
CA ARG A 150 -3.41 -18.07 -1.07
C ARG A 150 -3.64 -16.95 -2.09
N LEU A 151 -2.98 -15.81 -1.97
CA LEU A 151 -3.02 -14.75 -2.98
C LEU A 151 -2.45 -15.23 -4.32
N GLU A 152 -1.27 -15.88 -4.29
CA GLU A 152 -0.61 -16.40 -5.48
C GLU A 152 -1.45 -17.43 -6.21
N SER A 153 -2.15 -18.32 -5.48
CA SER A 153 -3.07 -19.32 -6.06
C SER A 153 -4.24 -18.68 -6.81
N GLN A 154 -4.54 -17.43 -6.55
CA GLN A 154 -5.58 -16.63 -7.23
C GLN A 154 -5.00 -15.66 -8.28
N GLY A 155 -3.71 -15.81 -8.61
CA GLY A 155 -3.03 -15.01 -9.63
C GLY A 155 -2.58 -13.62 -9.16
N ILE A 156 -2.58 -13.36 -7.85
CA ILE A 156 -2.12 -12.09 -7.28
C ILE A 156 -0.63 -12.20 -6.93
N THR A 157 0.18 -11.30 -7.48
CA THR A 157 1.61 -11.21 -7.13
C THR A 157 1.75 -10.69 -5.70
N ALA A 158 2.37 -11.47 -4.84
CA ALA A 158 2.62 -11.08 -3.45
C ALA A 158 4.07 -11.38 -3.06
N THR A 159 4.70 -10.43 -2.36
CA THR A 159 6.04 -10.61 -1.77
C THR A 159 6.00 -10.38 -0.28
N VAL A 160 6.90 -11.04 0.44
CA VAL A 160 7.07 -10.82 1.87
C VAL A 160 8.28 -9.92 2.07
N ARG A 161 8.05 -8.77 2.73
CA ARG A 161 9.13 -7.84 3.08
C ARG A 161 10.07 -8.50 4.08
N ARG A 162 11.37 -8.35 3.85
CA ARG A 162 12.38 -8.80 4.82
C ARG A 162 12.20 -8.04 6.14
N LYS A 163 12.16 -8.80 7.24
CA LYS A 163 12.07 -8.25 8.59
C LYS A 163 13.41 -7.60 8.96
N LEU A 164 13.38 -6.35 9.40
CA LEU A 164 14.54 -5.58 9.86
C LEU A 164 14.15 -4.83 11.15
N GLY A 165 15.14 -4.52 11.99
CA GLY A 165 14.94 -3.67 13.16
C GLY A 165 14.29 -4.35 14.37
N GLY A 166 14.17 -5.68 14.37
CA GLY A 166 13.62 -6.41 15.52
C GLY A 166 14.54 -6.40 16.76
N ASP A 167 15.80 -6.03 16.58
CA ASP A 167 16.82 -5.90 17.62
C ASP A 167 16.85 -4.51 18.30
N ILE A 168 16.13 -3.54 17.73
CA ILE A 168 16.04 -2.15 18.23
C ILE A 168 14.60 -1.71 18.46
N ASP A 169 13.65 -2.64 18.63
CA ASP A 169 12.21 -2.40 18.79
C ASP A 169 11.60 -1.43 17.78
N ALA A 170 12.14 -1.40 16.57
CA ALA A 170 11.57 -0.61 15.50
C ALA A 170 10.22 -1.20 15.04
N SER A 171 9.17 -0.39 15.14
CA SER A 171 7.80 -0.72 14.72
C SER A 171 7.57 -0.47 13.23
#